data_71d70ca675549b82ad67c4d9c22488e6
#
_entry.id   71d70ca675549b82ad67c4d9c22488e6
#
_cell.length_a   1.000
_cell.length_b   1.000
_cell.length_c   1.000
_cell.angle_alpha   90.00
_cell.angle_beta   90.00
_cell.angle_gamma   90.00
#
_symmetry.space_group_name_H-M   'P 1'
#
loop_
_entity.id
_entity.type
_entity.pdbx_description
1 polymer ?
#
loop_
_entity_poly.entity_id
_entity_poly.type
_entity_poly.pdbx_seq_one_letter_code
_entity_poly.pdbx_strand_id
1 'polypeptide(L)'
;MSLHIKIEQAADVAVLQCVGRLVRGEPLHFLRQAVISLKQPRIVVLDLSGMETVDGGGLGMLVFLHRRTRENAIQLKLANPSRFVRYVLECTRLTRVLNISSMDDAVEILASSESTIEHRNWAAA
;
A
#
# COMPACT_ATOMS: atom_id res chain seq x y z
N MET A 1 13.30 5.05 13.53
CA MET A 1 12.34 5.48 12.55
C MET A 1 11.85 4.33 11.72
N SER A 2 10.58 4.14 11.60
CA SER A 2 10.10 2.95 10.94
C SER A 2 9.29 3.28 9.69
N LEU A 3 8.03 3.59 9.79
CA LEU A 3 7.17 3.75 8.64
C LEU A 3 6.34 5.03 8.73
N HIS A 4 6.29 5.77 7.64
CA HIS A 4 5.44 6.95 7.51
C HIS A 4 4.48 6.72 6.35
N ILE A 5 3.19 6.93 6.59
CA ILE A 5 2.17 6.70 5.58
C ILE A 5 1.37 7.99 5.35
N LYS A 6 1.31 8.42 4.09
CA LYS A 6 0.49 9.55 3.69
C LYS A 6 -0.67 9.03 2.87
N ILE A 7 -1.90 9.37 3.26
CA ILE A 7 -3.11 8.88 2.60
C ILE A 7 -3.78 10.00 1.81
N GLU A 8 -4.07 9.71 0.56
CA GLU A 8 -4.89 10.55 -0.29
C GLU A 8 -6.08 9.71 -0.74
N GLN A 9 -7.28 10.17 -0.47
CA GLN A 9 -8.48 9.45 -0.88
C GLN A 9 -9.40 10.37 -1.66
N ALA A 10 -9.79 9.91 -2.85
CA ALA A 10 -10.73 10.60 -3.71
C ALA A 10 -11.85 9.61 -4.05
N ALA A 11 -13.06 9.89 -3.59
CA ALA A 11 -14.21 9.00 -3.74
C ALA A 11 -13.89 7.61 -3.15
N ASP A 12 -13.90 6.57 -3.99
CA ASP A 12 -13.68 5.19 -3.58
C ASP A 12 -12.26 4.69 -3.89
N VAL A 13 -11.35 5.60 -4.24
CA VAL A 13 -9.94 5.25 -4.51
C VAL A 13 -9.04 5.89 -3.46
N ALA A 14 -8.20 5.08 -2.83
CA ALA A 14 -7.24 5.55 -1.84
C ALA A 14 -5.82 5.23 -2.28
N VAL A 15 -4.92 6.20 -2.15
CA VAL A 15 -3.49 6.02 -2.41
C VAL A 15 -2.74 6.26 -1.12
N LEU A 16 -1.96 5.27 -0.69
CA LEU A 16 -1.14 5.33 0.51
C LEU A 16 0.33 5.35 0.12
N GLN A 17 0.99 6.48 0.35
CA GLN A 17 2.43 6.56 0.17
C GLN A 17 3.12 6.02 1.41
N CYS A 18 3.84 4.92 1.26
CA CYS A 18 4.54 4.26 2.35
C CYS A 18 6.03 4.58 2.26
N VAL A 19 6.55 5.32 3.23
CA VAL A 19 7.95 5.73 3.26
C VAL A 19 8.61 5.18 4.51
N GLY A 20 9.74 4.51 4.34
CA GLY A 20 10.51 3.98 5.44
C GLY A 20 10.65 2.46 5.38
N ARG A 21 10.42 1.81 6.52
CA ARG A 21 10.72 0.39 6.69
C ARG A 21 9.46 -0.38 7.08
N LEU A 22 9.09 -1.36 6.27
CA LEU A 22 7.97 -2.24 6.59
C LEU A 22 8.52 -3.53 7.21
N VAL A 23 8.74 -3.47 8.50
CA VAL A 23 9.37 -4.55 9.24
C VAL A 23 8.54 -4.91 10.46
N ARG A 24 8.82 -6.09 11.04
CA ARG A 24 8.11 -6.62 12.20
C ARG A 24 7.99 -5.56 13.30
N GLY A 25 6.83 -5.54 13.97
CA GLY A 25 6.53 -4.63 15.05
C GLY A 25 5.49 -3.59 14.67
N GLU A 26 5.59 -2.38 15.21
CA GLU A 26 4.62 -1.31 14.99
C GLU A 26 4.36 -0.97 13.53
N PRO A 27 5.37 -0.98 12.64
CA PRO A 27 5.10 -0.65 11.23
C PRO A 27 4.02 -1.52 10.59
N LEU A 28 4.00 -2.80 10.90
CA LEU A 28 2.97 -3.71 10.37
C LEU A 28 1.59 -3.32 10.87
N HIS A 29 1.48 -3.04 12.16
CA HIS A 29 0.24 -2.63 12.78
C HIS A 29 -0.26 -1.31 12.17
N PHE A 30 0.63 -0.36 11.97
CA PHE A 30 0.29 0.93 11.39
C PHE A 30 -0.26 0.79 9.98
N LEU A 31 0.40 0.01 9.14
CA LEU A 31 -0.07 -0.20 7.77
C LEU A 31 -1.45 -0.87 7.76
N ARG A 32 -1.61 -1.89 8.58
CA ARG A 32 -2.89 -2.59 8.70
C ARG A 32 -4.00 -1.63 9.11
N GLN A 33 -3.77 -0.84 10.15
CA GLN A 33 -4.76 0.11 10.64
C GLN A 33 -5.08 1.19 9.61
N ALA A 34 -4.07 1.67 8.89
CA ALA A 34 -4.27 2.66 7.86
C ALA A 34 -5.20 2.14 6.76
N VAL A 35 -5.00 0.91 6.32
CA VAL A 35 -5.85 0.31 5.28
C VAL A 35 -7.26 0.05 5.80
N ILE A 36 -7.38 -0.51 7.00
CA ILE A 36 -8.68 -0.84 7.59
C ILE A 36 -9.51 0.41 7.88
N SER A 37 -8.86 1.53 8.18
CA SER A 37 -9.56 2.78 8.51
C SER A 37 -10.12 3.52 7.29
N LEU A 38 -9.81 3.08 6.09
CA LEU A 38 -10.30 3.74 4.88
C LEU A 38 -11.82 3.62 4.75
N LYS A 39 -12.43 4.66 4.18
CA LYS A 39 -13.90 4.71 4.04
C LYS A 39 -14.33 4.05 2.74
N GLN A 40 -14.78 2.81 2.85
CA GLN A 40 -15.36 2.04 1.74
C GLN A 40 -14.63 2.21 0.40
N PRO A 41 -13.33 1.95 0.35
CA PRO A 41 -12.60 2.08 -0.90
C PRO A 41 -12.95 0.93 -1.83
N ARG A 42 -12.97 1.20 -3.12
CA ARG A 42 -13.06 0.17 -4.17
C ARG A 42 -11.66 -0.27 -4.58
N ILE A 43 -10.74 0.68 -4.60
CA ILE A 43 -9.35 0.45 -4.98
C ILE A 43 -8.44 1.09 -3.93
N VAL A 44 -7.46 0.33 -3.47
CA VAL A 44 -6.42 0.82 -2.58
C VAL A 44 -5.08 0.63 -3.28
N VAL A 45 -4.33 1.71 -3.41
CA VAL A 45 -3.00 1.70 -4.02
C VAL A 45 -1.97 1.97 -2.93
N LEU A 46 -1.03 1.05 -2.77
CA LEU A 46 0.11 1.25 -1.89
C LEU A 46 1.30 1.68 -2.74
N ASP A 47 1.72 2.93 -2.59
CA ASP A 47 2.91 3.44 -3.27
C ASP A 47 4.13 3.05 -2.45
N LEU A 48 4.94 2.17 -3.01
CA LEU A 48 6.10 1.60 -2.33
C LEU A 48 7.42 2.23 -2.77
N SER A 49 7.37 3.31 -3.54
CA SER A 49 8.59 3.94 -4.06
C SER A 49 9.53 4.46 -2.96
N GLY A 50 8.97 4.85 -1.83
CA GLY A 50 9.75 5.32 -0.69
C GLY A 50 10.04 4.25 0.35
N MET A 51 9.70 3.00 0.09
CA MET A 51 9.95 1.92 1.04
C MET A 51 11.39 1.45 0.93
N GLU A 52 12.16 1.63 2.01
CA GLU A 52 13.59 1.32 2.02
C GLU A 52 13.85 -0.16 2.16
N THR A 53 13.07 -0.85 2.99
CA THR A 53 13.27 -2.27 3.24
C THR A 53 11.97 -2.93 3.68
N VAL A 54 11.91 -4.23 3.50
CA VAL A 54 10.80 -5.07 3.93
C VAL A 54 11.38 -6.40 4.40
N ASP A 55 10.90 -6.89 5.53
CA ASP A 55 11.30 -8.21 6.04
C ASP A 55 10.18 -9.24 5.83
N GLY A 56 10.38 -10.46 6.34
CA GLY A 56 9.38 -11.52 6.22
C GLY A 56 8.04 -11.13 6.81
N GLY A 57 8.04 -10.41 7.93
CA GLY A 57 6.82 -9.90 8.54
C GLY A 57 6.13 -8.90 7.64
N GLY A 58 6.90 -8.01 7.02
CA GLY A 58 6.37 -7.04 6.08
C GLY A 58 5.75 -7.69 4.85
N LEU A 59 6.44 -8.67 4.29
CA LEU A 59 5.91 -9.45 3.16
C LEU A 59 4.61 -10.16 3.54
N GLY A 60 4.59 -10.76 4.72
CA GLY A 60 3.38 -11.42 5.23
C GLY A 60 2.22 -10.44 5.38
N MET A 61 2.50 -9.21 5.80
CA MET A 61 1.47 -8.18 5.92
C MET A 61 0.92 -7.79 4.54
N LEU A 62 1.77 -7.66 3.53
CA LEU A 62 1.30 -7.34 2.18
C LEU A 62 0.38 -8.45 1.65
N VAL A 63 0.76 -9.71 1.87
CA VAL A 63 -0.08 -10.85 1.47
C VAL A 63 -1.39 -10.85 2.26
N PHE A 64 -1.33 -10.60 3.57
CA PHE A 64 -2.52 -10.51 4.41
C PHE A 64 -3.48 -9.43 3.90
N LEU A 65 -2.97 -8.25 3.59
CA LEU A 65 -3.80 -7.15 3.09
C LEU A 65 -4.41 -7.48 1.72
N HIS A 66 -3.64 -8.14 0.87
CA HIS A 66 -4.14 -8.56 -0.43
C HIS A 66 -5.35 -9.49 -0.28
N ARG A 67 -5.25 -10.47 0.61
CA ARG A 67 -6.34 -11.42 0.85
C ARG A 67 -7.53 -10.73 1.51
N ARG A 68 -7.28 -9.90 2.51
CA ARG A 68 -8.34 -9.20 3.24
C ARG A 68 -9.12 -8.24 2.34
N THR A 69 -8.43 -7.47 1.53
CA THR A 69 -9.09 -6.54 0.62
C THR A 69 -9.90 -7.31 -0.42
N ARG A 70 -9.33 -8.39 -0.94
CA ARG A 70 -10.02 -9.23 -1.92
C ARG A 70 -11.30 -9.83 -1.36
N GLU A 71 -11.29 -10.27 -0.11
CA GLU A 71 -12.48 -10.81 0.56
C GLU A 71 -13.58 -9.76 0.75
N ASN A 72 -13.20 -8.49 0.74
CA ASN A 72 -14.14 -7.38 0.89
C ASN A 72 -14.43 -6.66 -0.44
N ALA A 73 -14.15 -7.32 -1.55
CA ALA A 73 -14.35 -6.78 -2.90
C ALA A 73 -13.56 -5.48 -3.15
N ILE A 74 -12.39 -5.34 -2.52
CA ILE A 74 -11.50 -4.22 -2.70
C ILE A 74 -10.29 -4.68 -3.50
N GLN A 75 -9.91 -3.92 -4.52
CA GLN A 75 -8.72 -4.21 -5.30
C GLN A 75 -7.51 -3.52 -4.67
N LEU A 76 -6.53 -4.30 -4.25
CA LEU A 76 -5.28 -3.77 -3.72
C LEU A 76 -4.22 -3.81 -4.80
N LYS A 77 -3.59 -2.67 -5.05
CA LYS A 77 -2.48 -2.56 -6.01
C LYS A 77 -1.23 -2.08 -5.30
N LEU A 78 -0.10 -2.68 -5.62
CA LEU A 78 1.21 -2.19 -5.17
C LEU A 78 1.82 -1.40 -6.31
N ALA A 79 2.07 -0.12 -6.08
CA ALA A 79 2.59 0.75 -7.12
C ALA A 79 4.06 1.05 -6.89
N ASN A 80 4.82 0.98 -7.95
CA ASN A 80 6.16 1.51 -8.04
C ASN A 80 7.10 1.05 -6.92
N PRO A 81 7.20 -0.26 -6.66
CA PRO A 81 8.09 -0.73 -5.61
C PRO A 81 9.53 -0.26 -5.84
N SER A 82 10.19 0.14 -4.77
CA SER A 82 11.60 0.51 -4.82
C SER A 82 12.41 -0.68 -5.34
N ARG A 83 13.63 -0.41 -5.80
CA ARG A 83 14.48 -1.44 -6.39
C ARG A 83 14.65 -2.65 -5.46
N PHE A 84 14.93 -2.38 -4.19
CA PHE A 84 15.11 -3.44 -3.21
C PHE A 84 13.83 -4.23 -2.98
N VAL A 85 12.70 -3.54 -2.80
CA VAL A 85 11.42 -4.20 -2.55
C VAL A 85 11.01 -5.04 -3.75
N ARG A 86 11.19 -4.53 -4.98
CA ARG A 86 10.92 -5.29 -6.19
C ARG A 86 11.76 -6.57 -6.24
N TYR A 87 13.05 -6.44 -5.92
CA TYR A 87 13.94 -7.59 -5.90
C TYR A 87 13.44 -8.66 -4.93
N VAL A 88 13.06 -8.26 -3.72
CA VAL A 88 12.55 -9.19 -2.72
C VAL A 88 11.25 -9.84 -3.17
N LEU A 89 10.34 -9.05 -3.76
CA LEU A 89 9.08 -9.58 -4.28
C LEU A 89 9.30 -10.60 -5.39
N GLU A 90 10.26 -10.36 -6.27
CA GLU A 90 10.60 -11.30 -7.34
C GLU A 90 11.24 -12.57 -6.80
N CYS A 91 12.19 -12.45 -5.86
CA CYS A 91 12.86 -13.61 -5.26
C CYS A 91 11.89 -14.51 -4.51
N THR A 92 10.87 -13.94 -3.90
CA THR A 92 9.85 -14.71 -3.16
C THR A 92 8.68 -15.12 -4.05
N ARG A 93 8.69 -14.75 -5.32
CA ARG A 93 7.62 -14.99 -6.30
C ARG A 93 6.27 -14.37 -5.93
N LEU A 94 6.27 -13.37 -5.06
CA LEU A 94 5.05 -12.69 -4.69
C LEU A 94 4.51 -11.79 -5.80
N THR A 95 5.32 -11.48 -6.81
CA THR A 95 4.86 -10.76 -8.01
C THR A 95 3.74 -11.51 -8.74
N ARG A 96 3.60 -12.81 -8.51
CA ARG A 96 2.54 -13.62 -9.12
C ARG A 96 1.23 -13.52 -8.35
N VAL A 97 1.29 -13.16 -7.07
CA VAL A 97 0.13 -13.10 -6.19
C VAL A 97 -0.35 -11.66 -6.04
N LEU A 98 0.60 -10.74 -5.87
CA LEU A 98 0.30 -9.34 -5.62
C LEU A 98 0.18 -8.58 -6.95
N ASN A 99 -0.81 -7.69 -7.01
CA ASN A 99 -1.05 -6.88 -8.20
C ASN A 99 -0.12 -5.66 -8.17
N ILE A 100 0.90 -5.67 -9.02
CA ILE A 100 1.91 -4.61 -9.07
C ILE A 100 1.65 -3.71 -10.29
N SER A 101 1.58 -2.40 -10.05
CA SER A 101 1.27 -1.40 -11.06
C SER A 101 2.34 -0.32 -11.10
N SER A 102 2.34 0.49 -12.15
CA SER A 102 3.17 1.68 -12.21
C SER A 102 2.48 2.83 -11.45
N MET A 103 3.25 3.86 -11.12
CA MET A 103 2.69 5.06 -10.51
C MET A 103 1.75 5.78 -11.50
N ASP A 104 2.03 5.70 -12.79
CA ASP A 104 1.16 6.31 -13.81
C ASP A 104 -0.24 5.70 -13.79
N ASP A 105 -0.33 4.39 -13.64
CA ASP A 105 -1.62 3.71 -13.51
C ASP A 105 -2.37 4.19 -12.26
N ALA A 106 -1.66 4.37 -11.15
CA ALA A 106 -2.25 4.85 -9.92
C ALA A 106 -2.77 6.29 -10.07
N VAL A 107 -2.01 7.14 -10.76
CA VAL A 107 -2.41 8.53 -11.01
C VAL A 107 -3.65 8.57 -11.90
N GLU A 108 -3.71 7.75 -12.94
CA GLU A 108 -4.88 7.68 -13.81
C GLU A 108 -6.13 7.26 -13.04
N ILE A 109 -6.01 6.26 -12.19
CA ILE A 109 -7.11 5.78 -11.37
C ILE A 109 -7.62 6.91 -10.46
N LEU A 110 -6.71 7.61 -9.82
CA LEU A 110 -7.05 8.71 -8.92
C LEU A 110 -7.69 9.86 -9.68
N ALA A 111 -7.15 10.21 -10.84
CA ALA A 111 -7.65 11.31 -11.66
C ALA A 111 -9.05 11.05 -12.23
N SER A 112 -9.43 9.78 -12.40
CA SER A 112 -10.76 9.43 -12.90
C SER A 112 -11.85 9.54 -11.83
N SER A 113 -11.47 9.77 -10.57
CA SER A 113 -12.41 9.91 -9.47
C SER A 113 -12.82 11.38 -9.30
N GLU A 114 -14.12 11.63 -9.18
CA GLU A 114 -14.67 12.97 -9.11
C GLU A 114 -15.01 13.39 -7.69
N SER A 115 -14.09 13.39 -6.79
CA SER A 115 -14.39 13.78 -5.42
C SER A 115 -13.31 14.63 -4.83
N THR A 116 -13.67 15.28 -3.72
CA THR A 116 -12.70 15.98 -2.89
C THR A 116 -11.69 14.99 -2.35
N ILE A 117 -10.41 15.31 -2.50
CA ILE A 117 -9.34 14.49 -1.97
C ILE A 117 -9.18 14.76 -0.48
N GLU A 118 -9.20 13.71 0.31
CA GLU A 118 -8.88 13.79 1.74
C GLU A 118 -7.41 13.42 1.94
N HIS A 119 -6.71 14.23 2.72
CA HIS A 119 -5.30 13.98 3.05
C HIS A 119 -5.18 13.61 4.52
N ARG A 120 -4.55 12.48 4.79
CA ARG A 120 -4.27 12.04 6.15
C ARG A 120 -2.85 11.52 6.23
N ASN A 121 -2.18 11.82 7.33
CA ASN A 121 -0.82 11.37 7.56
C ASN A 121 -0.79 10.40 8.74
N TRP A 122 -0.14 9.27 8.54
CA TRP A 122 0.05 8.25 9.56
C TRP A 122 1.53 7.98 9.69
N ALA A 123 2.02 7.87 10.92
CA ALA A 123 3.43 7.62 11.17
C ALA A 123 3.62 6.67 12.34
N ALA A 124 4.60 5.76 12.18
CA ALA A 124 5.06 4.87 13.24
C ALA A 124 6.49 5.28 13.59
N ALA A 125 6.70 5.52 14.86
CA ALA A 125 8.03 5.87 15.34
C ALA A 125 8.92 4.62 15.50
#